data_39969b7faf00b6c96fa940e3ceb743d3
#
_entry.id   39969b7faf00b6c96fa940e3ceb743d3
#
_cell.length_a   1.000
_cell.length_b   1.000
_cell.length_c   1.000
_cell.angle_alpha   90.00
_cell.angle_beta   90.00
_cell.angle_gamma   90.00
#
_symmetry.space_group_name_H-M   'P 1'
#
loop_
_entity.id
_entity.type
_entity.pdbx_description
1 polymer ?
#
loop_
_entity_poly.entity_id
_entity_poly.type
_entity_poly.pdbx_seq_one_letter_code
_entity_poly.pdbx_strand_id
1 'polypeptide(L)'
;MASIAFEEYKNKLNNLRPALDDLGGALHLDEARNEVEKLEEESAQDGFWNDTENSQRVQKRIKTLKHKLERYAKLTGAWEDMLTMCEMAVEEDDDSMLPDLESEFQSFEETLESMRLETLLTGEYDANNAILTFHAGAGGTEAQDWTSMLYRMYNMWAERHGYTVKLMDYLDGDEAGIKSATIMIEGENAYGFLKSENGIHRLVRISPFDASGRRHTSFAAVEVMPEITEDSEIELRDEDIKMDVYRSSGAGGQKGNKTSSAVRLTHIPTGIVVSSQVERSHFQNLENCKNMLRARLAEIKEREHLEKISDIKGVQLKIEWGSQIRSYVFMPYTLAKDHRTGFENGNIQAVMDGDIDGFINAYLSMNADQETK
;
A
#
# COMPACT_ATOMS: atom_id res chain seq x y z
N MET A 1 -26.20 -37.48 15.89
CA MET A 1 -24.85 -37.18 15.28
C MET A 1 -24.70 -35.68 15.07
N ALA A 2 -25.77 -34.98 14.81
CA ALA A 2 -25.80 -33.53 14.70
C ALA A 2 -25.26 -32.80 15.92
N SER A 3 -25.78 -33.13 17.08
CA SER A 3 -25.35 -32.54 18.36
C SER A 3 -23.83 -32.57 18.58
N ILE A 4 -23.12 -33.57 18.05
CA ILE A 4 -21.64 -33.67 18.19
C ILE A 4 -20.95 -32.65 17.28
N ALA A 5 -21.42 -32.45 16.04
CA ALA A 5 -20.80 -31.50 15.10
C ALA A 5 -20.99 -30.05 15.60
N PHE A 6 -22.20 -29.68 16.07
CA PHE A 6 -22.42 -28.35 16.63
C PHE A 6 -21.65 -28.11 17.93
N GLU A 7 -21.48 -29.12 18.79
CA GLU A 7 -20.60 -29.02 19.96
C GLU A 7 -19.12 -28.82 19.57
N GLU A 8 -18.67 -29.45 18.51
CA GLU A 8 -17.31 -29.21 17.98
C GLU A 8 -17.13 -27.79 17.48
N TYR A 9 -18.10 -27.24 16.73
CA TYR A 9 -18.05 -25.84 16.28
C TYR A 9 -18.16 -24.86 17.44
N LYS A 10 -19.00 -25.12 18.43
CA LYS A 10 -19.08 -24.32 19.66
C LYS A 10 -17.74 -24.27 20.39
N ASN A 11 -17.02 -25.40 20.48
CA ASN A 11 -15.71 -25.46 21.08
C ASN A 11 -14.67 -24.69 20.24
N LYS A 12 -14.71 -24.79 18.89
CA LYS A 12 -13.84 -24.02 18.00
C LYS A 12 -14.06 -22.52 18.18
N LEU A 13 -15.32 -22.06 18.19
CA LEU A 13 -15.68 -20.66 18.39
C LEU A 13 -15.20 -20.13 19.76
N ASN A 14 -15.38 -20.90 20.82
CA ASN A 14 -14.89 -20.54 22.16
C ASN A 14 -13.35 -20.44 22.22
N ASN A 15 -12.64 -21.29 21.47
CA ASN A 15 -11.18 -21.25 21.37
C ASN A 15 -10.67 -20.04 20.58
N LEU A 16 -11.48 -19.46 19.67
CA LEU A 16 -11.15 -18.27 18.91
C LEU A 16 -11.48 -16.96 19.65
N ARG A 17 -12.23 -17.01 20.75
CA ARG A 17 -12.60 -15.83 21.55
C ARG A 17 -11.38 -15.02 22.01
N PRO A 18 -10.33 -15.62 22.59
CA PRO A 18 -9.13 -14.85 22.96
C PRO A 18 -8.50 -14.12 21.79
N ALA A 19 -8.41 -14.77 20.61
CA ALA A 19 -7.87 -14.14 19.41
C ALA A 19 -8.70 -12.95 18.92
N LEU A 20 -10.03 -13.03 19.06
CA LEU A 20 -10.95 -11.93 18.76
C LEU A 20 -10.77 -10.75 19.74
N ASP A 21 -10.62 -11.04 21.03
CA ASP A 21 -10.40 -10.03 22.06
C ASP A 21 -9.02 -9.36 21.89
N ASP A 22 -7.96 -10.12 21.60
CA ASP A 22 -6.62 -9.64 21.29
C ASP A 22 -6.62 -8.73 20.05
N LEU A 23 -7.38 -9.11 19.01
CA LEU A 23 -7.56 -8.27 17.83
C LEU A 23 -8.22 -6.94 18.18
N GLY A 24 -9.26 -6.96 19.04
CA GLY A 24 -9.93 -5.74 19.51
C GLY A 24 -8.97 -4.79 20.22
N GLY A 25 -8.05 -5.33 21.03
CA GLY A 25 -6.97 -4.58 21.68
C GLY A 25 -5.96 -4.01 20.69
N ALA A 26 -5.48 -4.81 19.75
CA ALA A 26 -4.50 -4.41 18.73
C ALA A 26 -5.05 -3.35 17.76
N LEU A 27 -6.34 -3.35 17.51
CA LEU A 27 -7.01 -2.35 16.68
C LEU A 27 -7.20 -0.99 17.37
N HIS A 28 -6.91 -0.86 18.66
CA HIS A 28 -7.10 0.38 19.43
C HIS A 28 -8.51 0.98 19.27
N LEU A 29 -9.54 0.13 19.42
CA LEU A 29 -10.92 0.51 19.09
C LEU A 29 -11.47 1.66 19.93
N ASP A 30 -11.08 1.76 21.19
CA ASP A 30 -11.53 2.85 22.07
C ASP A 30 -10.91 4.20 21.67
N GLU A 31 -9.64 4.18 21.25
CA GLU A 31 -8.98 5.35 20.70
C GLU A 31 -9.62 5.78 19.37
N ALA A 32 -9.92 4.80 18.52
CA ALA A 32 -10.60 5.05 17.25
C ALA A 32 -11.99 5.68 17.43
N ARG A 33 -12.79 5.21 18.43
CA ARG A 33 -14.10 5.81 18.76
C ARG A 33 -13.94 7.26 19.22
N ASN A 34 -13.02 7.50 20.15
CA ASN A 34 -12.75 8.84 20.67
C ASN A 34 -12.23 9.81 19.57
N GLU A 35 -11.44 9.29 18.63
CA GLU A 35 -10.96 10.08 17.50
C GLU A 35 -12.10 10.42 16.54
N VAL A 36 -13.00 9.49 16.25
CA VAL A 36 -14.19 9.75 15.42
C VAL A 36 -15.06 10.84 16.04
N GLU A 37 -15.36 10.75 17.32
CA GLU A 37 -16.16 11.77 18.03
C GLU A 37 -15.53 13.18 17.91
N LYS A 38 -14.23 13.30 18.15
CA LYS A 38 -13.50 14.57 18.03
C LYS A 38 -13.52 15.13 16.61
N LEU A 39 -13.29 14.26 15.60
CA LEU A 39 -13.29 14.68 14.20
C LEU A 39 -14.70 15.06 13.72
N GLU A 40 -15.74 14.41 14.22
CA GLU A 40 -17.12 14.78 13.96
C GLU A 40 -17.49 16.13 14.61
N GLU A 41 -17.04 16.38 15.83
CA GLU A 41 -17.19 17.68 16.50
C GLU A 41 -16.44 18.78 15.72
N GLU A 42 -15.22 18.51 15.23
CA GLU A 42 -14.46 19.44 14.40
C GLU A 42 -15.20 19.73 13.08
N SER A 43 -15.75 18.71 12.44
CA SER A 43 -16.50 18.86 11.18
C SER A 43 -17.80 19.63 11.31
N ALA A 44 -18.35 19.74 12.52
CA ALA A 44 -19.56 20.48 12.83
C ALA A 44 -19.31 21.96 13.12
N GLN A 45 -18.05 22.41 13.24
CA GLN A 45 -17.73 23.80 13.53
C GLN A 45 -17.99 24.73 12.35
N ASP A 46 -18.38 25.96 12.66
CA ASP A 46 -18.58 27.00 11.63
C ASP A 46 -17.25 27.31 10.92
N GLY A 47 -17.28 27.25 9.59
CA GLY A 47 -16.11 27.50 8.75
C GLY A 47 -15.27 26.29 8.38
N PHE A 48 -15.51 25.11 8.95
CA PHE A 48 -14.79 23.88 8.62
C PHE A 48 -14.77 23.57 7.10
N TRP A 49 -15.88 23.79 6.43
CA TRP A 49 -16.04 23.52 4.99
C TRP A 49 -15.40 24.56 4.07
N ASN A 50 -14.86 25.66 4.62
CA ASN A 50 -14.16 26.68 3.84
C ASN A 50 -12.75 26.21 3.43
N ASP A 51 -12.16 25.31 4.21
CA ASP A 51 -10.90 24.64 3.89
C ASP A 51 -11.20 23.27 3.27
N THR A 52 -11.19 23.21 1.93
CA THR A 52 -11.55 22.02 1.17
C THR A 52 -10.57 20.87 1.42
N GLU A 53 -9.28 21.15 1.57
CA GLU A 53 -8.24 20.15 1.76
C GLU A 53 -8.35 19.51 3.14
N ASN A 54 -8.41 20.33 4.20
CA ASN A 54 -8.60 19.85 5.55
C ASN A 54 -9.90 19.05 5.70
N SER A 55 -11.01 19.55 5.12
CA SER A 55 -12.31 18.89 5.19
C SER A 55 -12.30 17.51 4.51
N GLN A 56 -11.66 17.38 3.36
CA GLN A 56 -11.50 16.08 2.68
C GLN A 56 -10.64 15.11 3.49
N ARG A 57 -9.54 15.58 4.06
CA ARG A 57 -8.66 14.77 4.91
C ARG A 57 -9.40 14.24 6.14
N VAL A 58 -10.11 15.13 6.85
CA VAL A 58 -10.89 14.78 8.05
C VAL A 58 -12.00 13.78 7.70
N GLN A 59 -12.76 14.02 6.62
CA GLN A 59 -13.82 13.11 6.18
C GLN A 59 -13.29 11.72 5.77
N LYS A 60 -12.15 11.68 5.07
CA LYS A 60 -11.48 10.42 4.73
C LYS A 60 -11.09 9.67 6.02
N ARG A 61 -10.51 10.37 6.99
CA ARG A 61 -10.10 9.78 8.28
C ARG A 61 -11.30 9.22 9.06
N ILE A 62 -12.39 9.99 9.16
CA ILE A 62 -13.64 9.52 9.81
C ILE A 62 -14.15 8.25 9.12
N LYS A 63 -14.19 8.24 7.78
CA LYS A 63 -14.66 7.08 7.01
C LYS A 63 -13.81 5.83 7.30
N THR A 64 -12.49 5.96 7.30
CA THR A 64 -11.56 4.86 7.59
C THR A 64 -11.77 4.32 9.00
N LEU A 65 -11.83 5.19 10.01
CA LEU A 65 -12.04 4.78 11.40
C LEU A 65 -13.40 4.10 11.60
N LYS A 66 -14.49 4.66 11.04
CA LYS A 66 -15.81 4.04 11.10
C LYS A 66 -15.84 2.68 10.43
N HIS A 67 -15.23 2.55 9.25
CA HIS A 67 -15.14 1.28 8.55
C HIS A 67 -14.41 0.20 9.39
N LYS A 68 -13.31 0.58 10.04
CA LYS A 68 -12.58 -0.29 10.97
C LYS A 68 -13.47 -0.76 12.14
N LEU A 69 -14.17 0.17 12.78
CA LEU A 69 -15.10 -0.13 13.88
C LEU A 69 -16.25 -1.04 13.45
N GLU A 70 -16.86 -0.78 12.29
CA GLU A 70 -17.93 -1.57 11.72
C GLU A 70 -17.50 -2.98 11.36
N ARG A 71 -16.32 -3.16 10.78
CA ARG A 71 -15.77 -4.48 10.44
C ARG A 71 -15.57 -5.34 11.69
N TYR A 72 -15.01 -4.76 12.76
CA TYR A 72 -14.84 -5.50 14.01
C TYR A 72 -16.21 -5.83 14.66
N ALA A 73 -17.15 -4.90 14.66
CA ALA A 73 -18.49 -5.14 15.19
C ALA A 73 -19.23 -6.25 14.40
N LYS A 74 -19.09 -6.28 13.06
CA LYS A 74 -19.63 -7.38 12.23
C LYS A 74 -18.99 -8.71 12.57
N LEU A 75 -17.66 -8.73 12.75
CA LEU A 75 -16.94 -9.95 13.09
C LEU A 75 -17.38 -10.50 14.45
N THR A 76 -17.53 -9.63 15.46
CA THR A 76 -18.02 -10.01 16.79
C THR A 76 -19.46 -10.49 16.73
N GLY A 77 -20.32 -9.79 15.97
CA GLY A 77 -21.72 -10.20 15.76
C GLY A 77 -21.82 -11.57 15.09
N ALA A 78 -21.03 -11.84 14.05
CA ALA A 78 -20.99 -13.16 13.39
C ALA A 78 -20.57 -14.27 14.37
N TRP A 79 -19.61 -14.01 15.26
CA TRP A 79 -19.21 -14.95 16.30
C TRP A 79 -20.37 -15.25 17.28
N GLU A 80 -21.11 -14.23 17.73
CA GLU A 80 -22.27 -14.37 18.62
C GLU A 80 -23.43 -15.11 17.93
N ASP A 81 -23.70 -14.79 16.67
CA ASP A 81 -24.75 -15.42 15.87
C ASP A 81 -24.47 -16.91 15.66
N MET A 82 -23.22 -17.28 15.32
CA MET A 82 -22.82 -18.69 15.17
C MET A 82 -22.92 -19.46 16.48
N LEU A 83 -22.58 -18.86 17.64
CA LEU A 83 -22.78 -19.51 18.94
C LEU A 83 -24.26 -19.77 19.22
N THR A 84 -25.11 -18.77 18.96
CA THR A 84 -26.55 -18.88 19.11
C THR A 84 -27.12 -19.97 18.20
N MET A 85 -26.64 -20.03 16.93
CA MET A 85 -27.03 -21.08 15.98
C MET A 85 -26.66 -22.47 16.49
N CYS A 86 -25.44 -22.64 17.05
CA CYS A 86 -25.02 -23.91 17.65
C CYS A 86 -25.94 -24.31 18.83
N GLU A 87 -26.32 -23.37 19.69
CA GLU A 87 -27.19 -23.63 20.83
C GLU A 87 -28.60 -24.03 20.40
N MET A 88 -29.20 -23.31 19.46
CA MET A 88 -30.52 -23.63 18.91
C MET A 88 -30.56 -24.99 18.22
N ALA A 89 -29.56 -25.30 17.40
CA ALA A 89 -29.45 -26.56 16.67
C ALA A 89 -29.32 -27.78 17.61
N VAL A 90 -28.61 -27.60 18.73
CA VAL A 90 -28.51 -28.64 19.78
C VAL A 90 -29.83 -28.84 20.53
N GLU A 91 -30.55 -27.76 20.83
CA GLU A 91 -31.84 -27.83 21.53
C GLU A 91 -32.94 -28.45 20.65
N GLU A 92 -32.96 -28.15 19.36
CA GLU A 92 -33.99 -28.61 18.42
C GLU A 92 -33.62 -29.95 17.73
N ASP A 93 -32.39 -30.46 17.92
CA ASP A 93 -31.83 -31.64 17.23
C ASP A 93 -31.96 -31.55 15.71
N ASP A 94 -31.69 -30.31 15.14
CA ASP A 94 -31.85 -29.99 13.74
C ASP A 94 -30.47 -29.86 13.03
N ASP A 95 -30.25 -30.77 12.08
CA ASP A 95 -29.04 -30.85 11.28
C ASP A 95 -29.02 -29.88 10.09
N SER A 96 -30.15 -29.27 9.75
CA SER A 96 -30.31 -28.50 8.52
C SER A 96 -29.42 -27.23 8.46
N MET A 97 -29.06 -26.71 9.63
CA MET A 97 -28.23 -25.49 9.74
C MET A 97 -26.72 -25.74 9.65
N LEU A 98 -26.29 -27.01 9.61
CA LEU A 98 -24.84 -27.33 9.62
C LEU A 98 -24.08 -26.79 8.40
N PRO A 99 -24.57 -26.88 7.15
CA PRO A 99 -23.85 -26.33 5.98
C PRO A 99 -23.70 -24.81 6.03
N ASP A 100 -24.71 -24.10 6.56
CA ASP A 100 -24.66 -22.64 6.71
C ASP A 100 -23.65 -22.26 7.77
N LEU A 101 -23.64 -22.94 8.92
CA LEU A 101 -22.65 -22.76 9.98
C LEU A 101 -21.21 -23.01 9.48
N GLU A 102 -20.99 -24.04 8.68
CA GLU A 102 -19.67 -24.34 8.10
C GLU A 102 -19.19 -23.21 7.20
N SER A 103 -20.07 -22.69 6.34
CA SER A 103 -19.76 -21.58 5.45
C SER A 103 -19.48 -20.28 6.20
N GLU A 104 -20.31 -19.97 7.22
CA GLU A 104 -20.12 -18.77 8.04
C GLU A 104 -18.86 -18.87 8.90
N PHE A 105 -18.55 -20.04 9.45
CA PHE A 105 -17.34 -20.27 10.23
C PHE A 105 -16.08 -20.07 9.38
N GLN A 106 -16.06 -20.61 8.17
CA GLN A 106 -14.94 -20.40 7.25
C GLN A 106 -14.76 -18.91 6.92
N SER A 107 -15.83 -18.20 6.59
CA SER A 107 -15.79 -16.76 6.31
C SER A 107 -15.34 -15.95 7.52
N PHE A 108 -15.74 -16.36 8.72
CA PHE A 108 -15.30 -15.75 9.98
C PHE A 108 -13.79 -15.93 10.20
N GLU A 109 -13.24 -17.14 10.03
CA GLU A 109 -11.81 -17.42 10.18
C GLU A 109 -10.98 -16.59 9.18
N GLU A 110 -11.41 -16.54 7.92
CA GLU A 110 -10.75 -15.75 6.88
C GLU A 110 -10.75 -14.25 7.22
N THR A 111 -11.90 -13.73 7.71
CA THR A 111 -12.02 -12.32 8.10
C THR A 111 -11.19 -11.98 9.33
N LEU A 112 -11.21 -12.85 10.35
CA LEU A 112 -10.42 -12.69 11.56
C LEU A 112 -8.92 -12.63 11.24
N GLU A 113 -8.43 -13.55 10.41
CA GLU A 113 -7.03 -13.58 10.03
C GLU A 113 -6.64 -12.37 9.17
N SER A 114 -7.50 -11.96 8.21
CA SER A 114 -7.27 -10.75 7.41
C SER A 114 -7.15 -9.51 8.30
N MET A 115 -8.05 -9.32 9.25
CA MET A 115 -8.01 -8.18 10.16
C MET A 115 -6.80 -8.23 11.11
N ARG A 116 -6.38 -9.43 11.55
CA ARG A 116 -5.17 -9.60 12.35
C ARG A 116 -3.93 -9.17 11.57
N LEU A 117 -3.85 -9.55 10.31
CA LEU A 117 -2.71 -9.16 9.45
C LEU A 117 -2.65 -7.66 9.20
N GLU A 118 -3.80 -6.99 9.10
CA GLU A 118 -3.84 -5.53 9.00
C GLU A 118 -3.19 -4.85 10.22
N THR A 119 -3.25 -5.45 11.41
CA THR A 119 -2.58 -4.90 12.60
C THR A 119 -1.05 -4.98 12.55
N LEU A 120 -0.50 -5.82 11.65
CA LEU A 120 0.93 -5.94 11.42
C LEU A 120 1.48 -4.88 10.43
N LEU A 121 0.59 -4.10 9.81
CA LEU A 121 0.94 -3.06 8.85
C LEU A 121 1.25 -1.76 9.61
N THR A 122 2.49 -1.61 10.05
CA THR A 122 2.97 -0.48 10.89
C THR A 122 3.80 0.54 10.11
N GLY A 123 4.12 0.26 8.86
CA GLY A 123 4.95 1.13 8.01
C GLY A 123 4.23 2.41 7.60
N GLU A 124 4.99 3.50 7.47
CA GLU A 124 4.49 4.85 7.09
C GLU A 124 3.60 4.85 5.84
N TYR A 125 3.92 3.98 4.87
CA TYR A 125 3.22 3.93 3.57
C TYR A 125 2.26 2.75 3.43
N ASP A 126 2.14 1.90 4.46
CA ASP A 126 1.37 0.65 4.37
C ASP A 126 -0.11 0.87 4.02
N ALA A 127 -0.70 1.99 4.46
CA ALA A 127 -2.08 2.36 4.15
C ALA A 127 -2.32 2.87 2.72
N ASN A 128 -1.24 3.08 1.93
CA ASN A 128 -1.32 3.70 0.62
C ASN A 128 -1.71 2.69 -0.47
N ASN A 129 -2.11 3.23 -1.62
CA ASN A 129 -2.24 2.45 -2.85
C ASN A 129 -0.89 1.88 -3.27
N ALA A 130 -0.91 0.78 -4.03
CA ALA A 130 0.29 0.12 -4.52
C ALA A 130 0.48 0.35 -6.02
N ILE A 131 1.72 0.63 -6.42
CA ILE A 131 2.13 0.66 -7.82
C ILE A 131 3.00 -0.57 -8.07
N LEU A 132 2.54 -1.47 -8.95
CA LEU A 132 3.26 -2.67 -9.33
C LEU A 132 3.83 -2.51 -10.73
N THR A 133 5.13 -2.71 -10.86
CA THR A 133 5.82 -2.74 -12.16
C THR A 133 6.39 -4.12 -12.41
N PHE A 134 6.01 -4.69 -13.54
CA PHE A 134 6.41 -6.02 -14.00
C PHE A 134 7.48 -5.89 -15.07
N HIS A 135 8.57 -6.63 -14.95
CA HIS A 135 9.65 -6.67 -15.93
C HIS A 135 10.00 -8.11 -16.32
N ALA A 136 10.02 -8.38 -17.62
CA ALA A 136 10.53 -9.64 -18.12
C ALA A 136 12.04 -9.75 -17.86
N GLY A 137 12.45 -10.84 -17.22
CA GLY A 137 13.85 -11.12 -16.94
C GLY A 137 14.52 -12.00 -18.01
N ALA A 138 15.51 -12.79 -17.60
CA ALA A 138 16.17 -13.74 -18.48
C ALA A 138 15.22 -14.87 -18.89
N GLY A 139 15.15 -15.17 -20.20
CA GLY A 139 14.32 -16.24 -20.76
C GLY A 139 13.65 -15.92 -22.10
N GLY A 140 13.91 -14.73 -22.68
CA GLY A 140 13.34 -14.32 -23.98
C GLY A 140 11.80 -14.32 -23.97
N THR A 141 11.18 -14.86 -25.03
CA THR A 141 9.71 -14.95 -25.19
C THR A 141 9.05 -15.66 -24.00
N GLU A 142 9.67 -16.69 -23.41
CA GLU A 142 9.17 -17.40 -22.24
C GLU A 142 9.09 -16.48 -21.00
N ALA A 143 10.06 -15.59 -20.79
CA ALA A 143 10.04 -14.63 -19.69
C ALA A 143 8.96 -13.55 -19.90
N GLN A 144 8.71 -13.15 -21.14
CA GLN A 144 7.64 -12.21 -21.49
C GLN A 144 6.26 -12.83 -21.24
N ASP A 145 6.07 -14.10 -21.57
CA ASP A 145 4.84 -14.85 -21.28
C ASP A 145 4.66 -15.03 -19.76
N TRP A 146 5.74 -15.35 -19.04
CA TRP A 146 5.72 -15.42 -17.57
C TRP A 146 5.29 -14.11 -16.93
N THR A 147 5.78 -13.00 -17.44
CA THR A 147 5.40 -11.65 -16.97
C THR A 147 3.91 -11.39 -17.16
N SER A 148 3.35 -11.83 -18.29
CA SER A 148 1.89 -11.78 -18.56
C SER A 148 1.09 -12.64 -17.57
N MET A 149 1.58 -13.81 -17.20
CA MET A 149 0.94 -14.68 -16.21
C MET A 149 0.95 -14.02 -14.81
N LEU A 150 2.05 -13.41 -14.39
CA LEU A 150 2.12 -12.67 -13.12
C LEU A 150 1.19 -11.45 -13.14
N TYR A 151 1.19 -10.67 -14.21
CA TYR A 151 0.28 -9.55 -14.40
C TYR A 151 -1.18 -9.99 -14.20
N ARG A 152 -1.61 -11.09 -14.82
CA ARG A 152 -2.95 -11.65 -14.63
C ARG A 152 -3.19 -12.08 -13.19
N MET A 153 -2.24 -12.76 -12.55
CA MET A 153 -2.34 -13.25 -11.18
C MET A 153 -2.62 -12.11 -10.19
N TYR A 154 -1.88 -10.99 -10.27
CA TYR A 154 -2.08 -9.85 -9.37
C TYR A 154 -3.36 -9.08 -9.68
N ASN A 155 -3.79 -9.00 -10.93
CA ASN A 155 -5.10 -8.44 -11.27
C ASN A 155 -6.24 -9.25 -10.63
N MET A 156 -6.17 -10.58 -10.71
CA MET A 156 -7.18 -11.46 -10.10
C MET A 156 -7.18 -11.40 -8.57
N TRP A 157 -5.99 -11.28 -7.96
CA TRP A 157 -5.88 -11.05 -6.53
C TRP A 157 -6.54 -9.73 -6.13
N ALA A 158 -6.25 -8.64 -6.83
CA ALA A 158 -6.82 -7.33 -6.56
C ALA A 158 -8.36 -7.34 -6.71
N GLU A 159 -8.88 -8.00 -7.76
CA GLU A 159 -10.32 -8.14 -7.98
C GLU A 159 -11.01 -8.88 -6.83
N ARG A 160 -10.43 -9.99 -6.35
CA ARG A 160 -10.95 -10.76 -5.21
C ARG A 160 -11.04 -9.93 -3.92
N HIS A 161 -10.10 -9.02 -3.71
CA HIS A 161 -10.05 -8.14 -2.54
C HIS A 161 -10.86 -6.84 -2.73
N GLY A 162 -11.58 -6.70 -3.85
CA GLY A 162 -12.39 -5.51 -4.13
C GLY A 162 -11.57 -4.25 -4.41
N TYR A 163 -10.29 -4.40 -4.75
CA TYR A 163 -9.43 -3.31 -5.17
C TYR A 163 -9.71 -2.86 -6.60
N THR A 164 -9.48 -1.58 -6.87
CA THR A 164 -9.57 -1.05 -8.23
C THR A 164 -8.19 -1.07 -8.89
N VAL A 165 -8.09 -1.69 -10.07
CA VAL A 165 -6.84 -1.74 -10.84
C VAL A 165 -6.88 -0.73 -11.97
N LYS A 166 -5.84 0.11 -12.07
CA LYS A 166 -5.63 1.06 -13.16
C LYS A 166 -4.36 0.74 -13.91
N LEU A 167 -4.46 0.54 -15.21
CA LEU A 167 -3.30 0.38 -16.08
C LEU A 167 -2.63 1.74 -16.28
N MET A 168 -1.33 1.83 -15.95
CA MET A 168 -0.52 3.06 -16.08
C MET A 168 0.40 3.01 -17.30
N ASP A 169 1.06 1.87 -17.53
CA ASP A 169 1.94 1.66 -18.67
C ASP A 169 1.91 0.19 -19.10
N TYR A 170 2.09 -0.05 -20.41
CA TYR A 170 2.05 -1.40 -20.95
C TYR A 170 2.89 -1.48 -22.21
N LEU A 171 3.86 -2.38 -22.21
CA LEU A 171 4.72 -2.67 -23.36
C LEU A 171 4.62 -4.14 -23.71
N ASP A 172 4.05 -4.42 -24.89
CA ASP A 172 3.93 -5.77 -25.43
C ASP A 172 5.29 -6.46 -25.57
N GLY A 173 5.30 -7.78 -25.48
CA GLY A 173 6.43 -8.62 -25.84
C GLY A 173 6.67 -8.64 -27.35
N ASP A 174 7.89 -9.03 -27.74
CA ASP A 174 8.28 -9.04 -29.15
C ASP A 174 7.51 -10.07 -29.99
N GLU A 175 7.19 -11.23 -29.43
CA GLU A 175 6.46 -12.32 -30.07
C GLU A 175 5.22 -12.75 -29.27
N ALA A 176 5.29 -12.71 -27.95
CA ALA A 176 4.22 -13.05 -27.03
C ALA A 176 4.44 -12.44 -25.65
N GLY A 177 3.39 -12.33 -24.85
CA GLY A 177 3.46 -11.86 -23.46
C GLY A 177 3.73 -10.37 -23.31
N ILE A 178 4.30 -9.99 -22.18
CA ILE A 178 4.52 -8.60 -21.76
C ILE A 178 6.01 -8.39 -21.48
N LYS A 179 6.61 -7.35 -22.08
CA LYS A 179 7.98 -6.95 -21.79
C LYS A 179 8.07 -6.16 -20.49
N SER A 180 7.16 -5.21 -20.30
CA SER A 180 6.95 -4.51 -19.03
C SER A 180 5.50 -4.03 -18.93
N ALA A 181 4.97 -3.96 -17.72
CA ALA A 181 3.69 -3.31 -17.44
C ALA A 181 3.72 -2.66 -16.07
N THR A 182 2.98 -1.57 -15.91
CA THR A 182 2.80 -0.89 -14.64
C THR A 182 1.31 -0.73 -14.36
N ILE A 183 0.87 -1.19 -13.19
CA ILE A 183 -0.51 -1.02 -12.72
C ILE A 183 -0.50 -0.30 -11.37
N MET A 184 -1.56 0.46 -11.11
CA MET A 184 -1.88 0.97 -9.79
C MET A 184 -3.05 0.18 -9.21
N ILE A 185 -2.89 -0.33 -8.00
CA ILE A 185 -3.92 -1.02 -7.23
C ILE A 185 -4.37 -0.08 -6.13
N GLU A 186 -5.61 0.41 -6.27
CA GLU A 186 -6.21 1.37 -5.35
C GLU A 186 -7.07 0.67 -4.32
N GLY A 187 -6.79 0.91 -3.07
CA GLY A 187 -7.54 0.41 -1.92
C GLY A 187 -6.77 0.54 -0.62
N GLU A 188 -7.47 0.37 0.48
CA GLU A 188 -6.89 0.49 1.81
C GLU A 188 -5.85 -0.61 2.03
N ASN A 189 -4.65 -0.23 2.52
CA ASN A 189 -3.53 -1.13 2.79
C ASN A 189 -2.98 -1.92 1.58
N ALA A 190 -3.30 -1.53 0.35
CA ALA A 190 -2.86 -2.26 -0.83
C ALA A 190 -1.34 -2.40 -0.89
N TYR A 191 -0.58 -1.32 -0.60
CA TYR A 191 0.87 -1.39 -0.54
C TYR A 191 1.37 -2.25 0.63
N GLY A 192 0.74 -2.12 1.80
CA GLY A 192 1.12 -2.87 3.00
C GLY A 192 1.12 -4.39 2.78
N PHE A 193 0.13 -4.91 2.07
CA PHE A 193 0.07 -6.32 1.68
C PHE A 193 1.05 -6.65 0.56
N LEU A 194 1.06 -5.87 -0.51
CA LEU A 194 1.80 -6.19 -1.73
C LEU A 194 3.30 -5.93 -1.64
N LYS A 195 3.79 -5.14 -0.67
CA LYS A 195 5.24 -4.97 -0.43
C LYS A 195 5.96 -6.30 -0.22
N SER A 196 5.25 -7.31 0.27
CA SER A 196 5.74 -8.69 0.41
C SER A 196 6.10 -9.35 -0.93
N GLU A 197 5.49 -8.90 -2.03
CA GLU A 197 5.62 -9.48 -3.36
C GLU A 197 6.76 -8.86 -4.18
N ASN A 198 7.43 -7.86 -3.63
CA ASN A 198 8.56 -7.19 -4.27
C ASN A 198 9.75 -8.13 -4.44
N GLY A 199 10.16 -8.40 -5.68
CA GLY A 199 11.31 -9.24 -5.97
C GLY A 199 11.22 -10.05 -7.26
N ILE A 200 12.00 -11.13 -7.33
CA ILE A 200 12.15 -11.95 -8.51
C ILE A 200 11.31 -13.23 -8.37
N HIS A 201 10.50 -13.50 -9.37
CA HIS A 201 9.63 -14.67 -9.47
C HIS A 201 10.17 -15.63 -10.53
N ARG A 202 10.41 -16.88 -10.14
CA ARG A 202 10.98 -17.92 -11.00
C ARG A 202 9.91 -18.90 -11.47
N LEU A 203 9.79 -19.07 -12.77
CA LEU A 203 8.95 -20.08 -13.41
C LEU A 203 9.78 -21.31 -13.81
N VAL A 204 9.25 -22.49 -13.60
CA VAL A 204 9.78 -23.76 -14.10
C VAL A 204 8.65 -24.55 -14.74
N ARG A 205 8.63 -24.64 -16.09
CA ARG A 205 7.63 -25.41 -16.85
C ARG A 205 8.19 -25.94 -18.17
N ILE A 206 7.42 -26.76 -18.85
CA ILE A 206 7.66 -27.06 -20.28
C ILE A 206 7.19 -25.83 -21.08
N SER A 207 8.11 -25.25 -21.87
CA SER A 207 7.80 -24.06 -22.63
C SER A 207 6.86 -24.37 -23.79
N PRO A 208 5.76 -23.61 -23.97
CA PRO A 208 4.90 -23.73 -25.13
C PRO A 208 5.58 -23.21 -26.43
N PHE A 209 6.69 -22.49 -26.31
CA PHE A 209 7.46 -21.92 -27.43
C PHE A 209 8.63 -22.83 -27.87
N ASP A 210 8.92 -23.91 -27.12
CA ASP A 210 9.97 -24.87 -27.49
C ASP A 210 9.37 -26.10 -28.08
N ALA A 211 9.48 -26.28 -29.40
CA ALA A 211 9.00 -27.45 -30.12
C ALA A 211 9.60 -28.77 -29.65
N SER A 212 10.76 -28.75 -28.95
CA SER A 212 11.39 -29.94 -28.36
C SER A 212 10.81 -30.36 -27.01
N GLY A 213 9.87 -29.58 -26.44
CA GLY A 213 9.18 -29.92 -25.20
C GLY A 213 10.11 -29.97 -23.95
N ARG A 214 11.21 -29.25 -23.98
CA ARG A 214 12.15 -29.21 -22.86
C ARG A 214 11.63 -28.34 -21.74
N ARG A 215 12.07 -28.64 -20.52
CA ARG A 215 11.80 -27.83 -19.35
C ARG A 215 12.69 -26.59 -19.36
N HIS A 216 12.06 -25.42 -19.22
CA HIS A 216 12.71 -24.12 -19.17
C HIS A 216 12.55 -23.49 -17.79
N THR A 217 13.48 -22.59 -17.48
CA THR A 217 13.42 -21.73 -16.31
C THR A 217 13.46 -20.29 -16.77
N SER A 218 12.48 -19.49 -16.35
CA SER A 218 12.37 -18.08 -16.70
C SER A 218 12.18 -17.24 -15.46
N PHE A 219 12.55 -15.99 -15.53
CA PHE A 219 12.48 -15.03 -14.43
C PHE A 219 11.71 -13.81 -14.85
N ALA A 220 10.94 -13.26 -13.90
CA ALA A 220 10.33 -11.94 -14.03
C ALA A 220 10.49 -11.21 -12.70
N ALA A 221 10.68 -9.91 -12.76
CA ALA A 221 10.71 -9.06 -11.56
C ALA A 221 9.35 -8.38 -11.38
N VAL A 222 8.90 -8.33 -10.14
CA VAL A 222 7.79 -7.51 -9.68
C VAL A 222 8.37 -6.47 -8.73
N GLU A 223 8.24 -5.21 -9.10
CA GLU A 223 8.62 -4.07 -8.26
C GLU A 223 7.35 -3.48 -7.66
N VAL A 224 7.32 -3.32 -6.35
CA VAL A 224 6.17 -2.79 -5.63
C VAL A 224 6.56 -1.50 -4.93
N MET A 225 5.85 -0.41 -5.24
CA MET A 225 6.05 0.92 -4.68
C MET A 225 4.75 1.45 -4.09
N PRO A 226 4.80 2.25 -3.01
CA PRO A 226 3.61 2.97 -2.56
C PRO A 226 3.28 4.13 -3.52
N GLU A 227 2.01 4.46 -3.66
CA GLU A 227 1.63 5.75 -4.21
C GLU A 227 1.96 6.84 -3.18
N ILE A 228 2.90 7.72 -3.52
CA ILE A 228 3.24 8.88 -2.71
C ILE A 228 2.57 10.08 -3.36
N THR A 229 1.49 10.58 -2.74
CA THR A 229 0.85 11.83 -3.14
C THR A 229 1.66 12.99 -2.62
N GLU A 230 2.21 13.80 -3.51
CA GLU A 230 2.81 15.07 -3.11
C GLU A 230 1.71 16.05 -2.71
N ASP A 231 1.83 16.63 -1.51
CA ASP A 231 1.18 17.91 -1.21
C ASP A 231 1.84 18.97 -2.08
N SER A 232 1.22 19.26 -3.22
CA SER A 232 1.88 19.96 -4.34
C SER A 232 1.94 21.48 -4.20
N GLU A 233 1.34 22.09 -3.20
CA GLU A 233 1.46 23.52 -3.01
C GLU A 233 2.46 23.84 -1.87
N ILE A 234 3.58 24.48 -2.27
CA ILE A 234 4.51 25.06 -1.33
C ILE A 234 3.90 26.38 -0.85
N GLU A 235 3.18 26.29 0.27
CA GLU A 235 2.64 27.45 0.93
C GLU A 235 3.78 28.20 1.61
N LEU A 236 4.07 29.42 1.12
CA LEU A 236 5.01 30.32 1.77
C LEU A 236 4.27 31.12 2.82
N ARG A 237 4.37 30.73 4.09
CA ARG A 237 3.81 31.49 5.20
C ARG A 237 4.69 32.70 5.45
N ASP A 238 4.08 33.87 5.61
CA ASP A 238 4.82 35.12 5.85
C ASP A 238 5.60 35.06 7.19
N GLU A 239 5.17 34.25 8.15
CA GLU A 239 5.86 34.00 9.42
C GLU A 239 7.19 33.21 9.27
N ASP A 240 7.32 32.40 8.23
CA ASP A 240 8.51 31.61 7.92
C ASP A 240 9.52 32.37 7.06
N ILE A 241 9.20 33.60 6.68
CA ILE A 241 10.01 34.43 5.78
C ILE A 241 10.55 35.64 6.50
N LYS A 242 11.88 35.72 6.62
CA LYS A 242 12.56 36.95 7.01
C LYS A 242 12.89 37.78 5.78
N MET A 243 12.37 39.00 5.72
CA MET A 243 12.63 39.94 4.63
C MET A 243 13.64 41.04 5.05
N ASP A 244 14.69 41.18 4.28
CA ASP A 244 15.68 42.25 4.40
C ASP A 244 15.67 43.09 3.12
N VAL A 245 15.56 44.42 3.27
CA VAL A 245 15.60 45.38 2.16
C VAL A 245 16.93 46.12 2.19
N TYR A 246 17.62 46.16 1.07
CA TYR A 246 18.93 46.80 0.97
C TYR A 246 19.08 47.64 -0.31
N ARG A 247 20.16 48.42 -0.37
CA ARG A 247 20.45 49.20 -1.58
C ARG A 247 21.14 48.35 -2.61
N SER A 248 20.63 48.41 -3.84
CA SER A 248 21.26 47.70 -4.96
C SER A 248 22.71 48.18 -5.21
N SER A 249 23.64 47.25 -5.28
CA SER A 249 25.03 47.50 -5.63
C SER A 249 25.27 47.01 -7.07
N GLY A 250 25.42 47.90 -8.05
CA GLY A 250 25.68 47.55 -9.45
C GLY A 250 26.01 48.78 -10.30
N ALA A 251 26.51 48.57 -11.52
CA ALA A 251 26.92 49.58 -12.49
C ALA A 251 25.78 50.43 -13.10
N GLY A 252 24.65 50.55 -12.44
CA GLY A 252 23.48 51.38 -12.82
C GLY A 252 23.66 52.81 -12.33
N GLY A 253 23.48 53.80 -13.23
CA GLY A 253 23.73 55.22 -13.03
C GLY A 253 23.15 55.84 -11.78
N GLN A 254 23.58 57.08 -11.43
CA GLN A 254 23.34 57.82 -10.15
C GLN A 254 21.92 57.82 -9.55
N LYS A 255 20.87 57.40 -10.27
CA LYS A 255 19.50 57.26 -9.79
C LYS A 255 19.17 55.90 -9.20
N GLY A 256 19.88 54.82 -9.58
CA GLY A 256 19.65 53.47 -9.07
C GLY A 256 20.16 53.21 -7.65
N ASN A 257 21.21 53.97 -7.26
CA ASN A 257 21.88 53.83 -5.96
C ASN A 257 21.21 54.62 -4.79
N LYS A 258 20.11 55.32 -5.04
CA LYS A 258 19.44 56.14 -4.03
C LYS A 258 18.19 55.51 -3.41
N THR A 259 17.62 54.47 -4.05
CA THR A 259 16.42 53.78 -3.57
C THR A 259 16.75 52.37 -3.08
N SER A 260 16.30 52.00 -1.89
CA SER A 260 16.41 50.65 -1.34
C SER A 260 15.33 49.75 -2.00
N SER A 261 15.58 49.33 -3.24
CA SER A 261 14.65 48.49 -4.01
C SER A 261 15.02 47.01 -4.04
N ALA A 262 16.24 46.66 -3.61
CA ALA A 262 16.69 45.27 -3.55
C ALA A 262 16.10 44.56 -2.35
N VAL A 263 15.61 43.34 -2.55
CA VAL A 263 14.96 42.49 -1.55
C VAL A 263 15.76 41.21 -1.39
N ARG A 264 15.90 40.76 -0.14
CA ARG A 264 16.43 39.45 0.24
C ARG A 264 15.39 38.77 1.11
N LEU A 265 15.04 37.55 0.76
CA LEU A 265 14.18 36.69 1.59
C LEU A 265 15.03 35.53 2.13
N THR A 266 14.84 35.25 3.39
CA THR A 266 15.42 34.09 4.08
C THR A 266 14.26 33.23 4.59
N HIS A 267 14.18 32.00 4.14
CA HIS A 267 13.22 31.03 4.67
C HIS A 267 13.80 30.44 5.95
N ILE A 268 13.17 30.76 7.09
CA ILE A 268 13.69 30.44 8.42
C ILE A 268 13.86 28.94 8.65
N PRO A 269 12.86 28.06 8.31
CA PRO A 269 12.98 26.62 8.56
C PRO A 269 14.11 25.93 7.77
N THR A 270 14.34 26.34 6.52
CA THR A 270 15.34 25.68 5.65
C THR A 270 16.65 26.46 5.52
N GLY A 271 16.69 27.71 5.99
CA GLY A 271 17.85 28.57 5.86
C GLY A 271 18.14 29.05 4.42
N ILE A 272 17.23 28.81 3.47
CA ILE A 272 17.43 29.23 2.07
C ILE A 272 17.35 30.75 1.98
N VAL A 273 18.31 31.34 1.28
CA VAL A 273 18.37 32.77 1.03
C VAL A 273 18.27 33.05 -0.46
N VAL A 274 17.32 33.89 -0.86
CA VAL A 274 17.17 34.39 -2.23
C VAL A 274 17.19 35.91 -2.24
N SER A 275 17.68 36.52 -3.31
CA SER A 275 17.70 37.97 -3.44
C SER A 275 17.42 38.40 -4.86
N SER A 276 16.70 39.52 -5.03
CA SER A 276 16.43 40.17 -6.31
C SER A 276 16.68 41.65 -6.23
N GLN A 277 17.37 42.18 -7.25
CA GLN A 277 17.67 43.62 -7.40
C GLN A 277 17.50 44.08 -8.87
N VAL A 278 16.87 43.25 -9.69
CA VAL A 278 16.77 43.46 -11.15
C VAL A 278 15.80 44.59 -11.46
N GLU A 279 14.73 44.67 -10.72
CA GLU A 279 13.66 45.64 -10.98
C GLU A 279 13.83 46.91 -10.16
N ARG A 280 13.27 48.02 -10.67
CA ARG A 280 13.25 49.31 -9.95
C ARG A 280 12.18 49.37 -8.86
N SER A 281 11.21 48.48 -8.91
CA SER A 281 10.11 48.37 -7.97
C SER A 281 10.45 47.37 -6.88
N HIS A 282 10.32 47.76 -5.62
CA HIS A 282 10.43 46.89 -4.46
C HIS A 282 9.43 45.73 -4.53
N PHE A 283 8.18 45.99 -4.94
CA PHE A 283 7.15 44.96 -5.03
C PHE A 283 7.46 43.90 -6.09
N GLN A 284 8.00 44.29 -7.24
CA GLN A 284 8.41 43.36 -8.29
C GLN A 284 9.60 42.50 -7.82
N ASN A 285 10.59 43.09 -7.14
CA ASN A 285 11.71 42.34 -6.57
C ASN A 285 11.25 41.38 -5.45
N LEU A 286 10.25 41.78 -4.65
CA LEU A 286 9.65 40.89 -3.63
C LEU A 286 8.95 39.69 -4.28
N GLU A 287 8.14 39.94 -5.30
CA GLU A 287 7.45 38.85 -6.02
C GLU A 287 8.44 37.91 -6.71
N ASN A 288 9.47 38.46 -7.34
CA ASN A 288 10.55 37.65 -7.92
C ASN A 288 11.25 36.81 -6.86
N CYS A 289 11.54 37.35 -5.68
CA CYS A 289 12.13 36.59 -4.57
C CYS A 289 11.18 35.49 -4.09
N LYS A 290 9.86 35.76 -3.94
CA LYS A 290 8.88 34.73 -3.56
C LYS A 290 8.83 33.59 -4.57
N ASN A 291 8.82 33.91 -5.85
CA ASN A 291 8.85 32.89 -6.92
C ASN A 291 10.16 32.08 -6.94
N MET A 292 11.30 32.74 -6.74
CA MET A 292 12.60 32.07 -6.63
C MET A 292 12.64 31.16 -5.40
N LEU A 293 12.07 31.58 -4.27
CA LEU A 293 12.00 30.79 -3.05
C LEU A 293 11.10 29.55 -3.22
N ARG A 294 9.91 29.73 -3.85
CA ARG A 294 9.03 28.58 -4.21
C ARG A 294 9.77 27.58 -5.10
N ALA A 295 10.46 28.04 -6.14
CA ALA A 295 11.22 27.17 -7.03
C ALA A 295 12.33 26.40 -6.29
N ARG A 296 13.05 27.05 -5.35
CA ARG A 296 14.08 26.37 -4.56
C ARG A 296 13.52 25.35 -3.57
N LEU A 297 12.40 25.68 -2.93
CA LEU A 297 11.73 24.72 -2.04
C LEU A 297 11.16 23.54 -2.81
N ALA A 298 10.62 23.76 -4.02
CA ALA A 298 10.19 22.70 -4.92
C ALA A 298 11.33 21.75 -5.29
N GLU A 299 12.49 22.30 -5.65
CA GLU A 299 13.69 21.51 -5.98
C GLU A 299 14.15 20.63 -4.79
N ILE A 300 14.09 21.15 -3.57
CA ILE A 300 14.45 20.39 -2.37
C ILE A 300 13.42 19.29 -2.10
N LYS A 301 12.14 19.62 -2.17
CA LYS A 301 11.05 18.66 -1.97
C LYS A 301 11.13 17.52 -3.00
N GLU A 302 11.38 17.84 -4.27
CA GLU A 302 11.59 16.84 -5.33
C GLU A 302 12.80 15.94 -5.05
N ARG A 303 13.91 16.51 -4.58
CA ARG A 303 15.09 15.73 -4.22
C ARG A 303 14.83 14.82 -3.01
N GLU A 304 14.18 15.30 -1.96
CA GLU A 304 13.79 14.50 -0.80
C GLU A 304 12.82 13.37 -1.21
N HIS A 305 11.90 13.65 -2.14
CA HIS A 305 11.01 12.66 -2.71
C HIS A 305 11.77 11.57 -3.47
N LEU A 306 12.74 11.95 -4.31
CA LEU A 306 13.61 11.01 -5.03
C LEU A 306 14.47 10.16 -4.07
N GLU A 307 14.99 10.76 -3.00
CA GLU A 307 15.73 10.04 -1.95
C GLU A 307 14.81 9.03 -1.25
N LYS A 308 13.60 9.40 -0.83
CA LYS A 308 12.59 8.48 -0.26
C LYS A 308 12.24 7.34 -1.20
N ILE A 309 12.02 7.62 -2.49
CA ILE A 309 11.78 6.60 -3.52
C ILE A 309 12.99 5.65 -3.60
N SER A 310 14.20 6.18 -3.59
CA SER A 310 15.43 5.38 -3.64
C SER A 310 15.58 4.48 -2.41
N ASP A 311 15.25 4.99 -1.23
CA ASP A 311 15.29 4.22 0.03
C ASP A 311 14.24 3.09 0.04
N ILE A 312 13.02 3.36 -0.46
CA ILE A 312 11.95 2.35 -0.58
C ILE A 312 12.32 1.28 -1.62
N LYS A 313 12.90 1.67 -2.76
CA LYS A 313 13.37 0.72 -3.78
C LYS A 313 14.44 -0.22 -3.25
N GLY A 314 15.24 0.25 -2.30
CA GLY A 314 16.37 -0.50 -1.77
C GLY A 314 17.41 -0.86 -2.83
N VAL A 315 18.20 -1.89 -2.57
CA VAL A 315 19.17 -2.40 -3.54
C VAL A 315 18.43 -3.18 -4.61
N GLN A 316 18.37 -2.63 -5.82
CA GLN A 316 17.80 -3.31 -6.99
C GLN A 316 18.58 -4.61 -7.24
N LEU A 317 18.00 -5.74 -6.87
CA LEU A 317 18.61 -7.05 -7.08
C LEU A 317 18.67 -7.33 -8.58
N LYS A 318 19.85 -7.72 -9.07
CA LYS A 318 19.98 -8.19 -10.46
C LYS A 318 19.05 -9.38 -10.68
N ILE A 319 18.32 -9.39 -11.79
CA ILE A 319 17.43 -10.49 -12.19
C ILE A 319 18.29 -11.70 -12.61
N GLU A 320 18.90 -12.35 -11.63
CA GLU A 320 19.86 -13.46 -11.80
C GLU A 320 19.50 -14.65 -10.89
N TRP A 321 20.13 -15.78 -11.15
CA TRP A 321 20.02 -16.98 -10.32
C TRP A 321 20.46 -16.69 -8.88
N GLY A 322 19.59 -17.02 -7.92
CA GLY A 322 19.86 -16.88 -6.48
C GLY A 322 19.13 -15.74 -5.78
N SER A 323 18.48 -14.83 -6.53
CA SER A 323 17.78 -13.68 -5.95
C SER A 323 16.25 -13.83 -5.95
N GLN A 324 15.73 -15.02 -6.30
CA GLN A 324 14.29 -15.24 -6.36
C GLN A 324 13.62 -15.29 -4.97
N ILE A 325 12.52 -14.58 -4.82
CA ILE A 325 11.67 -14.65 -3.62
C ILE A 325 10.77 -15.88 -3.67
N ARG A 326 10.25 -16.23 -4.86
CA ARG A 326 9.30 -17.33 -5.04
C ARG A 326 9.54 -18.12 -6.32
N SER A 327 9.39 -19.44 -6.24
CA SER A 327 9.46 -20.35 -7.39
C SER A 327 8.10 -20.98 -7.66
N TYR A 328 7.75 -21.04 -8.92
CA TYR A 328 6.51 -21.63 -9.45
C TYR A 328 6.89 -22.80 -10.38
N VAL A 329 6.63 -24.00 -9.93
CA VAL A 329 6.97 -25.24 -10.63
C VAL A 329 5.69 -25.87 -11.16
N PHE A 330 5.62 -26.09 -12.47
CA PHE A 330 4.49 -26.75 -13.13
C PHE A 330 4.81 -28.19 -13.52
N MET A 331 6.10 -28.55 -13.62
CA MET A 331 6.57 -29.88 -13.99
C MET A 331 7.93 -30.20 -13.37
N PRO A 332 8.20 -31.42 -12.86
CA PRO A 332 7.37 -32.64 -12.92
C PRO A 332 6.27 -32.72 -11.83
N TYR A 333 6.25 -31.83 -10.90
CA TYR A 333 5.22 -31.65 -9.85
C TYR A 333 4.75 -30.22 -9.86
N THR A 334 3.61 -29.95 -9.23
CA THR A 334 3.07 -28.59 -9.09
C THR A 334 3.38 -28.06 -7.70
N LEU A 335 4.04 -26.88 -7.63
CA LEU A 335 4.39 -26.26 -6.35
C LEU A 335 4.71 -24.79 -6.55
N ALA A 336 4.09 -23.92 -5.76
CA ALA A 336 4.58 -22.56 -5.51
C ALA A 336 5.26 -22.54 -4.14
N LYS A 337 6.52 -22.04 -4.06
CA LYS A 337 7.30 -22.00 -2.82
C LYS A 337 7.95 -20.62 -2.65
N ASP A 338 7.69 -19.97 -1.53
CA ASP A 338 8.42 -18.79 -1.11
C ASP A 338 9.69 -19.19 -0.34
N HIS A 339 10.82 -18.66 -0.80
CA HIS A 339 12.13 -19.03 -0.24
C HIS A 339 12.47 -18.28 1.06
N ARG A 340 11.77 -17.18 1.33
CA ARG A 340 11.99 -16.36 2.53
C ARG A 340 11.29 -16.95 3.74
N THR A 341 10.04 -17.34 3.57
CA THR A 341 9.17 -17.85 4.64
C THR A 341 9.14 -19.37 4.72
N GLY A 342 9.47 -20.05 3.61
CA GLY A 342 9.30 -21.50 3.47
C GLY A 342 7.87 -21.94 3.19
N PHE A 343 6.91 -21.00 3.06
CA PHE A 343 5.52 -21.33 2.76
C PHE A 343 5.39 -21.96 1.36
N GLU A 344 4.58 -23.00 1.25
CA GLU A 344 4.37 -23.81 0.04
C GLU A 344 2.87 -23.98 -0.25
N ASN A 345 2.48 -23.87 -1.54
CA ASN A 345 1.15 -24.21 -2.01
C ASN A 345 1.25 -25.13 -3.25
N GLY A 346 0.73 -26.35 -3.14
CA GLY A 346 0.74 -27.33 -4.22
C GLY A 346 -0.31 -27.07 -5.32
N ASN A 347 -1.35 -26.26 -5.02
CA ASN A 347 -2.38 -25.89 -5.99
C ASN A 347 -1.93 -24.68 -6.82
N ILE A 348 -0.99 -24.94 -7.74
CA ILE A 348 -0.41 -23.89 -8.57
C ILE A 348 -1.47 -23.13 -9.40
N GLN A 349 -2.56 -23.79 -9.79
CA GLN A 349 -3.62 -23.14 -10.55
C GLN A 349 -4.36 -22.09 -9.70
N ALA A 350 -4.71 -22.42 -8.46
CA ALA A 350 -5.32 -21.46 -7.54
C ALA A 350 -4.40 -20.26 -7.32
N VAL A 351 -3.09 -20.49 -7.13
CA VAL A 351 -2.10 -19.42 -7.01
C VAL A 351 -2.11 -18.51 -8.24
N MET A 352 -2.09 -19.07 -9.45
CA MET A 352 -2.13 -18.30 -10.70
C MET A 352 -3.47 -17.60 -10.93
N ASP A 353 -4.53 -18.04 -10.28
CA ASP A 353 -5.83 -17.39 -10.25
C ASP A 353 -5.99 -16.38 -9.07
N GLY A 354 -4.87 -16.01 -8.43
CA GLY A 354 -4.80 -14.94 -7.44
C GLY A 354 -4.92 -15.38 -5.98
N ASP A 355 -4.83 -16.69 -5.68
CA ASP A 355 -4.77 -17.19 -4.29
C ASP A 355 -3.33 -17.10 -3.75
N ILE A 356 -2.91 -15.88 -3.42
CA ILE A 356 -1.55 -15.60 -2.92
C ILE A 356 -1.52 -15.13 -1.46
N ASP A 357 -2.66 -15.05 -0.80
CA ASP A 357 -2.78 -14.56 0.58
C ASP A 357 -1.92 -15.35 1.57
N GLY A 358 -1.83 -16.68 1.41
CA GLY A 358 -0.97 -17.50 2.25
C GLY A 358 0.52 -17.11 2.21
N PHE A 359 1.01 -16.64 1.05
CA PHE A 359 2.38 -16.13 0.92
C PHE A 359 2.56 -14.76 1.57
N ILE A 360 1.60 -13.85 1.33
CA ILE A 360 1.57 -12.51 1.92
C ILE A 360 1.55 -12.62 3.44
N ASN A 361 0.64 -13.44 3.97
CA ASN A 361 0.44 -13.65 5.40
C ASN A 361 1.68 -14.22 6.08
N ALA A 362 2.29 -15.25 5.48
CA ALA A 362 3.53 -15.84 6.00
C ALA A 362 4.67 -14.81 6.05
N TYR A 363 4.78 -13.93 5.06
CA TYR A 363 5.80 -12.90 5.03
C TYR A 363 5.56 -11.81 6.09
N LEU A 364 4.33 -11.31 6.21
CA LEU A 364 3.98 -10.29 7.21
C LEU A 364 4.20 -10.80 8.63
N SER A 365 3.78 -12.03 8.93
CA SER A 365 4.00 -12.66 10.24
C SER A 365 5.49 -12.83 10.55
N MET A 366 6.30 -13.26 9.57
CA MET A 366 7.76 -13.41 9.73
C MET A 366 8.43 -12.06 10.07
N ASN A 367 8.01 -10.96 9.43
CA ASN A 367 8.58 -9.64 9.69
C ASN A 367 8.19 -9.12 11.08
N ALA A 368 6.95 -9.30 11.51
CA ALA A 368 6.51 -8.93 12.85
C ALA A 368 7.31 -9.64 13.95
N ASP A 369 7.63 -10.93 13.77
CA ASP A 369 8.47 -11.69 14.69
C ASP A 369 9.93 -11.20 14.73
N GLN A 370 10.43 -10.56 13.68
CA GLN A 370 11.78 -9.98 13.61
C GLN A 370 11.88 -8.61 14.28
N GLU A 371 10.83 -7.80 14.19
CA GLU A 371 10.75 -6.47 14.85
C GLU A 371 10.58 -6.59 16.38
N THR A 372 10.09 -7.72 16.86
CA THR A 372 9.86 -7.99 18.29
C THR A 372 11.11 -8.54 19.01
N LYS A 373 12.17 -8.89 18.29
CA LYS A 373 13.46 -9.43 18.82
C LYS A 373 14.54 -8.38 18.83
#